data_bdeee2900413e1391be1b9f0478a9484
#
_entry.id   bdeee2900413e1391be1b9f0478a9484
#
_cell.length_a   1.000
_cell.length_b   1.000
_cell.length_c   1.000
_cell.angle_alpha   90.00
_cell.angle_beta   90.00
_cell.angle_gamma   90.00
#
_symmetry.space_group_name_H-M   'P 1'
#
loop_
_entity.id
_entity.type
_entity.pdbx_description
1 polymer ?
#
loop_
_entity_poly.entity_id
_entity_poly.type
_entity_poly.pdbx_seq_one_letter_code
_entity_poly.pdbx_strand_id
1 'polypeptide(L)'
;MADEWSIGRIVRTMIPLLAALSVLQLVSGTVLETYEAVLVSNPALLVLVPVQIGTAGNLASITCSRLTTQLYLGTYELDPGNPELRANTGAVFALAGTVFGVVGVAAWAIGVALGGTLGLGRVLLVSLISGMLLAVLVVVTSVAAVEASYRIGLNPDDTTIPVVTNVCDIAGVLILFAVVSFVV
;
A
#
# COMPACT_ATOMS: atom_id res chain seq x y z
N MET A 1 -12.87 24.87 -18.86
CA MET A 1 -12.20 24.86 -17.53
C MET A 1 -13.18 24.89 -16.35
N ALA A 2 -14.24 25.70 -16.33
CA ALA A 2 -15.19 25.68 -15.18
C ALA A 2 -16.02 24.39 -15.04
N ASP A 3 -16.25 23.68 -16.12
CA ASP A 3 -17.06 22.43 -16.15
C ASP A 3 -16.29 21.20 -15.62
N GLU A 4 -14.98 21.23 -15.57
CA GLU A 4 -14.16 20.11 -15.09
C GLU A 4 -14.22 19.93 -13.57
N TRP A 5 -14.54 20.99 -12.83
CA TRP A 5 -14.61 21.02 -11.37
C TRP A 5 -16.07 21.00 -10.83
N SER A 6 -17.02 20.52 -11.62
CA SER A 6 -18.38 20.41 -11.13
C SER A 6 -18.57 19.20 -10.21
N ILE A 7 -19.25 19.41 -9.07
CA ILE A 7 -19.55 18.35 -8.08
C ILE A 7 -20.21 17.15 -8.77
N GLY A 8 -21.17 17.40 -9.67
CA GLY A 8 -21.89 16.35 -10.37
C GLY A 8 -20.99 15.47 -11.24
N ARG A 9 -19.98 16.05 -11.91
CA ARG A 9 -19.03 15.30 -12.72
C ARG A 9 -18.10 14.46 -11.86
N ILE A 10 -17.52 15.05 -10.81
CA ILE A 10 -16.63 14.35 -9.87
C ILE A 10 -17.38 13.14 -9.28
N VAL A 11 -18.56 13.35 -8.73
CA VAL A 11 -19.39 12.30 -8.11
C VAL A 11 -19.71 11.20 -9.11
N ARG A 12 -20.19 11.56 -10.31
CA ARG A 12 -20.56 10.58 -11.34
C ARG A 12 -19.39 9.75 -11.84
N THR A 13 -18.19 10.31 -11.87
CA THR A 13 -16.96 9.61 -12.30
C THR A 13 -16.42 8.72 -11.18
N MET A 14 -16.42 9.23 -9.95
CA MET A 14 -15.78 8.55 -8.83
C MET A 14 -16.65 7.46 -8.18
N ILE A 15 -17.98 7.62 -8.12
CA ILE A 15 -18.85 6.64 -7.45
C ILE A 15 -18.71 5.23 -8.03
N PRO A 16 -18.80 4.99 -9.35
CA PRO A 16 -18.68 3.64 -9.88
C PRO A 16 -17.33 2.99 -9.57
N LEU A 17 -16.25 3.78 -9.69
CA LEU A 17 -14.91 3.33 -9.39
C LEU A 17 -14.77 2.95 -7.91
N LEU A 18 -15.14 3.86 -7.01
CA LEU A 18 -15.01 3.63 -5.58
C LEU A 18 -15.92 2.49 -5.10
N ALA A 19 -17.13 2.36 -5.64
CA ALA A 19 -18.03 1.26 -5.32
C ALA A 19 -17.42 -0.10 -5.73
N ALA A 20 -16.89 -0.19 -6.95
CA ALA A 20 -16.21 -1.41 -7.41
C ALA A 20 -15.00 -1.77 -6.54
N LEU A 21 -14.17 -0.77 -6.21
CA LEU A 21 -13.01 -0.96 -5.35
C LEU A 21 -13.40 -1.34 -3.92
N SER A 22 -14.47 -0.76 -3.37
CA SER A 22 -14.99 -1.13 -2.04
C SER A 22 -15.48 -2.58 -2.00
N VAL A 23 -16.15 -3.05 -3.05
CA VAL A 23 -16.54 -4.47 -3.16
C VAL A 23 -15.29 -5.37 -3.19
N LEU A 24 -14.25 -4.99 -3.93
CA LEU A 24 -12.99 -5.73 -3.94
C LEU A 24 -12.32 -5.75 -2.55
N GLN A 25 -12.42 -4.69 -1.77
CA GLN A 25 -11.86 -4.66 -0.40
C GLN A 25 -12.58 -5.62 0.57
N LEU A 26 -13.81 -6.05 0.31
CA LEU A 26 -14.45 -7.10 1.10
C LEU A 26 -13.65 -8.41 1.06
N VAL A 27 -12.88 -8.65 0.00
CA VAL A 27 -11.96 -9.79 -0.09
C VAL A 27 -10.91 -9.74 1.02
N SER A 28 -10.38 -8.57 1.37
CA SER A 28 -9.46 -8.42 2.50
C SER A 28 -10.10 -8.82 3.82
N GLY A 29 -11.38 -8.54 4.00
CA GLY A 29 -12.15 -8.96 5.18
C GLY A 29 -12.24 -10.47 5.31
N THR A 30 -12.49 -11.19 4.20
CA THR A 30 -12.53 -12.67 4.22
C THR A 30 -11.15 -13.29 4.50
N VAL A 31 -10.09 -12.65 4.02
CA VAL A 31 -8.72 -13.08 4.35
C VAL A 31 -8.43 -12.88 5.83
N LEU A 32 -8.81 -11.75 6.41
CA LEU A 32 -8.64 -11.48 7.84
C LEU A 32 -9.40 -12.50 8.70
N GLU A 33 -10.62 -12.85 8.32
CA GLU A 33 -11.42 -13.87 9.00
C GLU A 33 -10.71 -15.23 8.98
N THR A 34 -10.13 -15.63 7.86
CA THR A 34 -9.38 -16.89 7.73
C THR A 34 -8.20 -16.97 8.72
N TYR A 35 -7.57 -15.83 9.04
CA TYR A 35 -6.43 -15.75 9.97
C TYR A 35 -6.81 -15.28 11.39
N GLU A 36 -8.09 -15.16 11.71
CA GLU A 36 -8.57 -14.63 13.00
C GLU A 36 -7.92 -15.34 14.19
N ALA A 37 -7.88 -16.68 14.20
CA ALA A 37 -7.31 -17.45 15.29
C ALA A 37 -5.81 -17.13 15.52
N VAL A 38 -5.04 -16.92 14.45
CA VAL A 38 -3.62 -16.56 14.52
C VAL A 38 -3.45 -15.14 15.06
N LEU A 39 -4.30 -14.22 14.64
CA LEU A 39 -4.27 -12.82 15.07
C LEU A 39 -4.64 -12.66 16.55
N VAL A 40 -5.71 -13.33 16.98
CA VAL A 40 -6.19 -13.27 18.39
C VAL A 40 -5.16 -13.90 19.34
N SER A 41 -4.49 -14.97 18.92
CA SER A 41 -3.44 -15.61 19.75
C SER A 41 -2.12 -14.82 19.75
N ASN A 42 -1.94 -13.87 18.83
CA ASN A 42 -0.72 -13.08 18.68
C ASN A 42 -1.02 -11.58 18.59
N PRO A 43 -1.22 -10.87 19.72
CA PRO A 43 -1.61 -9.46 19.73
C PRO A 43 -0.69 -8.53 18.93
N ALA A 44 0.62 -8.83 18.87
CA ALA A 44 1.57 -8.07 18.05
C ALA A 44 1.22 -8.11 16.55
N LEU A 45 0.76 -9.25 16.04
CA LEU A 45 0.34 -9.39 14.65
C LEU A 45 -0.98 -8.64 14.38
N LEU A 46 -1.90 -8.68 15.34
CA LEU A 46 -3.16 -7.94 15.25
C LEU A 46 -2.93 -6.42 15.11
N VAL A 47 -1.94 -5.89 15.86
CA VAL A 47 -1.54 -4.48 15.76
C VAL A 47 -0.91 -4.15 14.40
N LEU A 48 -0.18 -5.09 13.78
CA LEU A 48 0.47 -4.88 12.48
C LEU A 48 -0.54 -4.75 11.33
N VAL A 49 -1.69 -5.43 11.38
CA VAL A 49 -2.65 -5.45 10.26
C VAL A 49 -3.10 -4.04 9.83
N PRO A 50 -3.68 -3.20 10.70
CA PRO A 50 -4.14 -1.87 10.29
C PRO A 50 -2.98 -0.97 9.84
N VAL A 51 -1.80 -1.14 10.42
CA VAL A 51 -0.62 -0.37 10.02
C VAL A 51 -0.13 -0.80 8.63
N GLN A 52 -0.15 -2.11 8.34
CA GLN A 52 0.20 -2.63 7.02
C GLN A 52 -0.71 -2.02 5.94
N ILE A 53 -2.04 -2.05 6.15
CA ILE A 53 -3.02 -1.49 5.22
C ILE A 53 -2.82 0.02 5.08
N GLY A 54 -2.81 0.78 6.17
CA GLY A 54 -2.68 2.24 6.12
C GLY A 54 -1.36 2.71 5.50
N THR A 55 -0.25 2.02 5.77
CA THR A 55 1.05 2.34 5.17
C THR A 55 1.08 1.98 3.68
N ALA A 56 0.42 0.89 3.26
CA ALA A 56 0.26 0.54 1.86
C ALA A 56 -0.38 1.68 1.06
N GLY A 57 -1.55 2.13 1.50
CA GLY A 57 -2.28 3.23 0.89
C GLY A 57 -1.48 4.54 0.86
N ASN A 58 -0.79 4.88 1.94
CA ASN A 58 0.03 6.09 2.01
C ASN A 58 1.22 6.05 1.04
N LEU A 59 1.97 4.96 1.00
CA LEU A 59 3.09 4.80 0.07
C LEU A 59 2.62 4.82 -1.38
N ALA A 60 1.49 4.15 -1.68
CA ALA A 60 0.87 4.14 -3.00
C ALA A 60 0.45 5.56 -3.44
N SER A 61 -0.25 6.30 -2.57
CA SER A 61 -0.67 7.67 -2.85
C SER A 61 0.50 8.61 -3.12
N ILE A 62 1.53 8.55 -2.27
CA ILE A 62 2.75 9.37 -2.45
C ILE A 62 3.42 9.03 -3.77
N THR A 63 3.57 7.74 -4.09
CA THR A 63 4.26 7.30 -5.31
C THR A 63 3.48 7.69 -6.56
N CYS A 64 2.18 7.42 -6.62
CA CYS A 64 1.32 7.83 -7.73
C CYS A 64 1.34 9.33 -7.95
N SER A 65 1.16 10.13 -6.90
CA SER A 65 1.16 11.59 -6.99
C SER A 65 2.47 12.14 -7.56
N ARG A 66 3.62 11.60 -7.12
CA ARG A 66 4.92 12.01 -7.63
C ARG A 66 5.13 11.62 -9.10
N LEU A 67 4.75 10.41 -9.49
CA LEU A 67 4.85 9.95 -10.88
C LEU A 67 3.91 10.75 -11.80
N THR A 68 2.69 11.03 -11.36
CA THR A 68 1.73 11.85 -12.12
C THR A 68 2.23 13.28 -12.27
N THR A 69 2.83 13.86 -11.23
CA THR A 69 3.45 15.19 -11.32
C THR A 69 4.57 15.20 -12.36
N GLN A 70 5.45 14.20 -12.38
CA GLN A 70 6.50 14.06 -13.39
C GLN A 70 5.92 13.95 -14.80
N LEU A 71 4.83 13.20 -14.95
CA LEU A 71 4.14 13.07 -16.23
C LEU A 71 3.65 14.43 -16.76
N TYR A 72 3.01 15.23 -15.91
CA TYR A 72 2.53 16.56 -16.32
C TYR A 72 3.64 17.58 -16.57
N LEU A 73 4.77 17.42 -15.89
CA LEU A 73 5.97 18.26 -16.14
C LEU A 73 6.76 17.82 -17.38
N GLY A 74 6.40 16.67 -18.00
CA GLY A 74 7.14 16.13 -19.15
C GLY A 74 8.51 15.56 -18.79
N THR A 75 8.76 15.28 -17.50
CA THR A 75 10.02 14.69 -17.00
C THR A 75 9.89 13.19 -16.72
N TYR A 76 8.70 12.64 -16.94
CA TYR A 76 8.43 11.22 -16.72
C TYR A 76 9.03 10.39 -17.86
N GLU A 77 9.96 9.53 -17.52
CA GLU A 77 10.56 8.55 -18.43
C GLU A 77 10.61 7.17 -17.75
N LEU A 78 10.08 6.16 -18.42
CA LEU A 78 10.16 4.75 -18.03
C LEU A 78 11.52 4.16 -18.40
N ASP A 79 12.59 4.79 -17.93
CA ASP A 79 13.94 4.26 -18.06
C ASP A 79 14.50 3.95 -16.66
N PRO A 80 14.93 2.71 -16.40
CA PRO A 80 15.61 2.37 -15.15
C PRO A 80 16.86 3.22 -14.87
N GLY A 81 17.42 3.86 -15.90
CA GLY A 81 18.51 4.85 -15.79
C GLY A 81 18.06 6.23 -15.33
N ASN A 82 16.77 6.56 -15.40
CA ASN A 82 16.25 7.87 -15.04
C ASN A 82 16.51 8.18 -13.55
N PRO A 83 17.24 9.28 -13.23
CA PRO A 83 17.59 9.62 -11.86
C PRO A 83 16.37 9.89 -10.96
N GLU A 84 15.31 10.47 -11.51
CA GLU A 84 14.09 10.80 -10.76
C GLU A 84 13.29 9.55 -10.40
N LEU A 85 13.17 8.60 -11.34
CA LEU A 85 12.53 7.32 -11.08
C LEU A 85 13.29 6.52 -10.00
N ARG A 86 14.63 6.51 -10.08
CA ARG A 86 15.48 5.88 -9.07
C ARG A 86 15.36 6.55 -7.70
N ALA A 87 15.34 7.88 -7.66
CA ALA A 87 15.18 8.62 -6.42
C ALA A 87 13.81 8.36 -5.77
N ASN A 88 12.73 8.34 -6.55
CA ASN A 88 11.40 8.00 -6.07
C ASN A 88 11.33 6.57 -5.54
N THR A 89 11.85 5.61 -6.30
CA THR A 89 11.92 4.21 -5.88
C THR A 89 12.74 4.05 -4.60
N GLY A 90 13.93 4.65 -4.55
CA GLY A 90 14.77 4.62 -3.36
C GLY A 90 14.10 5.24 -2.12
N ALA A 91 13.36 6.34 -2.31
CA ALA A 91 12.59 6.95 -1.24
C ALA A 91 11.49 6.04 -0.69
N VAL A 92 10.76 5.32 -1.56
CA VAL A 92 9.73 4.35 -1.14
C VAL A 92 10.34 3.25 -0.29
N PHE A 93 11.47 2.67 -0.70
CA PHE A 93 12.17 1.64 0.07
C PHE A 93 12.73 2.17 1.39
N ALA A 94 13.30 3.36 1.42
CA ALA A 94 13.79 3.99 2.64
C ALA A 94 12.66 4.26 3.63
N LEU A 95 11.53 4.81 3.15
CA LEU A 95 10.33 5.03 3.96
C LEU A 95 9.77 3.70 4.50
N ALA A 96 9.60 2.69 3.63
CA ALA A 96 9.13 1.38 4.06
C ALA A 96 10.04 0.76 5.13
N GLY A 97 11.35 0.72 4.91
CA GLY A 97 12.30 0.17 5.88
C GLY A 97 12.25 0.90 7.23
N THR A 98 12.19 2.23 7.21
CA THR A 98 12.11 3.04 8.43
C THR A 98 10.79 2.83 9.16
N VAL A 99 9.66 2.98 8.46
CA VAL A 99 8.32 2.87 9.05
C VAL A 99 8.10 1.46 9.60
N PHE A 100 8.32 0.43 8.79
CA PHE A 100 8.10 -0.95 9.22
C PHE A 100 9.10 -1.43 10.28
N GLY A 101 10.30 -0.86 10.33
CA GLY A 101 11.24 -1.06 11.43
C GLY A 101 10.71 -0.50 12.75
N VAL A 102 10.28 0.76 12.75
CA VAL A 102 9.71 1.43 13.95
C VAL A 102 8.42 0.75 14.39
N VAL A 103 7.52 0.48 13.43
CA VAL A 103 6.24 -0.18 13.69
C VAL A 103 6.43 -1.59 14.23
N GLY A 104 7.38 -2.36 13.70
CA GLY A 104 7.70 -3.70 14.19
C GLY A 104 8.12 -3.70 15.67
N VAL A 105 8.95 -2.74 16.08
CA VAL A 105 9.32 -2.56 17.50
C VAL A 105 8.10 -2.16 18.34
N ALA A 106 7.31 -1.21 17.87
CA ALA A 106 6.13 -0.75 18.58
C ALA A 106 5.06 -1.85 18.73
N ALA A 107 4.79 -2.60 17.64
CA ALA A 107 3.85 -3.71 17.65
C ALA A 107 4.30 -4.83 18.60
N TRP A 108 5.59 -5.14 18.64
CA TRP A 108 6.14 -6.06 19.63
C TRP A 108 5.91 -5.57 21.07
N ALA A 109 6.25 -4.31 21.36
CA ALA A 109 6.09 -3.74 22.70
C ALA A 109 4.61 -3.76 23.16
N ILE A 110 3.69 -3.37 22.28
CA ILE A 110 2.24 -3.46 22.53
C ILE A 110 1.81 -4.92 22.70
N GLY A 111 2.28 -5.81 21.85
CA GLY A 111 1.97 -7.23 21.93
C GLY A 111 2.38 -7.85 23.28
N VAL A 112 3.57 -7.54 23.77
CA VAL A 112 4.05 -8.00 25.09
C VAL A 112 3.17 -7.40 26.21
N ALA A 113 2.82 -6.11 26.14
CA ALA A 113 1.95 -5.47 27.11
C ALA A 113 0.54 -6.10 27.15
N LEU A 114 0.08 -6.68 26.04
CA LEU A 114 -1.19 -7.40 25.94
C LEU A 114 -1.07 -8.91 26.25
N GLY A 115 0.08 -9.36 26.75
CA GLY A 115 0.32 -10.76 27.12
C GLY A 115 0.77 -11.66 25.98
N GLY A 116 1.14 -11.11 24.84
CA GLY A 116 1.69 -11.86 23.71
C GLY A 116 3.08 -12.44 23.99
N THR A 117 3.40 -13.57 23.38
CA THR A 117 4.64 -14.32 23.61
C THR A 117 5.63 -14.27 22.44
N LEU A 118 5.27 -13.60 21.32
CA LEU A 118 6.17 -13.49 20.18
C LEU A 118 7.40 -12.64 20.53
N GLY A 119 8.58 -13.17 20.21
CA GLY A 119 9.84 -12.46 20.39
C GLY A 119 10.01 -11.30 19.39
N LEU A 120 10.72 -10.25 19.81
CA LEU A 120 11.02 -9.07 18.99
C LEU A 120 11.54 -9.43 17.58
N GLY A 121 12.46 -10.39 17.49
CA GLY A 121 13.06 -10.77 16.20
C GLY A 121 12.01 -11.28 15.19
N ARG A 122 11.05 -12.08 15.62
CA ARG A 122 9.97 -12.58 14.74
C ARG A 122 9.04 -11.46 14.29
N VAL A 123 8.62 -10.60 15.23
CA VAL A 123 7.73 -9.47 14.87
C VAL A 123 8.42 -8.50 13.92
N LEU A 124 9.72 -8.20 14.16
CA LEU A 124 10.51 -7.37 13.25
C LEU A 124 10.69 -8.01 11.87
N LEU A 125 10.97 -9.31 11.81
CA LEU A 125 11.08 -10.02 10.52
C LEU A 125 9.77 -9.97 9.74
N VAL A 126 8.64 -10.26 10.40
CA VAL A 126 7.31 -10.14 9.77
C VAL A 126 7.08 -8.73 9.25
N SER A 127 7.29 -7.71 10.09
CA SER A 127 7.05 -6.32 9.73
C SER A 127 7.95 -5.86 8.57
N LEU A 128 9.26 -6.09 8.66
CA LEU A 128 10.22 -5.63 7.65
C LEU A 128 10.08 -6.38 6.33
N ILE A 129 9.94 -7.71 6.35
CA ILE A 129 9.82 -8.48 5.10
C ILE A 129 8.51 -8.13 4.40
N SER A 130 7.39 -8.12 5.13
CA SER A 130 6.10 -7.75 4.53
C SER A 130 6.09 -6.31 4.03
N GLY A 131 6.69 -5.37 4.78
CA GLY A 131 6.81 -3.98 4.38
C GLY A 131 7.69 -3.76 3.14
N MET A 132 8.81 -4.49 3.02
CA MET A 132 9.68 -4.40 1.84
C MET A 132 9.04 -5.03 0.59
N LEU A 133 8.35 -6.16 0.74
CA LEU A 133 7.56 -6.75 -0.35
C LEU A 133 6.44 -5.82 -0.80
N LEU A 134 5.77 -5.17 0.15
CA LEU A 134 4.77 -4.15 -0.13
C LEU A 134 5.37 -2.96 -0.89
N ALA A 135 6.57 -2.49 -0.52
CA ALA A 135 7.26 -1.41 -1.24
C ALA A 135 7.54 -1.77 -2.71
N VAL A 136 7.95 -3.01 -2.99
CA VAL A 136 8.09 -3.52 -4.36
C VAL A 136 6.76 -3.44 -5.10
N LEU A 137 5.69 -3.94 -4.48
CA LEU A 137 4.35 -3.93 -5.05
C LEU A 137 3.88 -2.51 -5.35
N VAL A 138 4.05 -1.58 -4.41
CA VAL A 138 3.68 -0.17 -4.57
C VAL A 138 4.39 0.45 -5.77
N VAL A 139 5.70 0.26 -5.91
CA VAL A 139 6.45 0.82 -7.04
C VAL A 139 5.95 0.24 -8.36
N VAL A 140 5.83 -1.09 -8.46
CA VAL A 140 5.40 -1.76 -9.69
C VAL A 140 3.99 -1.35 -10.09
N THR A 141 3.05 -1.38 -9.15
CA THR A 141 1.64 -1.05 -9.44
C THR A 141 1.44 0.43 -9.73
N SER A 142 2.17 1.33 -9.04
CA SER A 142 2.09 2.78 -9.31
C SER A 142 2.60 3.12 -10.70
N VAL A 143 3.76 2.60 -11.08
CA VAL A 143 4.32 2.80 -12.43
C VAL A 143 3.38 2.25 -13.49
N ALA A 144 2.89 1.02 -13.30
CA ALA A 144 1.97 0.38 -14.25
C ALA A 144 0.65 1.16 -14.39
N ALA A 145 0.08 1.64 -13.28
CA ALA A 145 -1.19 2.38 -13.29
C ALA A 145 -1.06 3.76 -13.94
N VAL A 146 0.02 4.51 -13.65
CA VAL A 146 0.27 5.82 -14.26
C VAL A 146 0.45 5.67 -15.77
N GLU A 147 1.28 4.71 -16.19
CA GLU A 147 1.52 4.44 -17.61
C GLU A 147 0.24 3.99 -18.33
N ALA A 148 -0.53 3.08 -17.73
CA ALA A 148 -1.79 2.61 -18.30
C ALA A 148 -2.78 3.76 -18.45
N SER A 149 -3.00 4.57 -17.40
CA SER A 149 -3.91 5.72 -17.44
C SER A 149 -3.53 6.72 -18.52
N TYR A 150 -2.24 7.02 -18.65
CA TYR A 150 -1.73 7.91 -19.68
C TYR A 150 -2.00 7.36 -21.09
N ARG A 151 -1.69 6.07 -21.34
CA ARG A 151 -1.87 5.45 -22.68
C ARG A 151 -3.32 5.36 -23.13
N ILE A 152 -4.25 5.16 -22.20
CA ILE A 152 -5.69 5.07 -22.53
C ILE A 152 -6.40 6.42 -22.46
N GLY A 153 -5.67 7.50 -22.19
CA GLY A 153 -6.19 8.87 -22.17
C GLY A 153 -7.10 9.17 -20.97
N LEU A 154 -6.96 8.43 -19.87
CA LEU A 154 -7.60 8.75 -18.61
C LEU A 154 -6.76 9.76 -17.83
N ASN A 155 -7.42 10.55 -16.98
CA ASN A 155 -6.72 11.43 -16.07
C ASN A 155 -6.05 10.59 -14.95
N PRO A 156 -4.71 10.54 -14.86
CA PRO A 156 -4.04 9.76 -13.82
C PRO A 156 -4.39 10.20 -12.40
N ASP A 157 -4.68 11.48 -12.17
CA ASP A 157 -5.05 11.99 -10.84
C ASP A 157 -6.37 11.39 -10.33
N ASP A 158 -7.32 11.11 -11.24
CA ASP A 158 -8.62 10.59 -10.87
C ASP A 158 -8.63 9.07 -10.70
N THR A 159 -7.71 8.36 -11.36
CA THR A 159 -7.78 6.88 -11.49
C THR A 159 -6.67 6.16 -10.78
N THR A 160 -5.42 6.65 -10.82
CA THR A 160 -4.26 5.89 -10.34
C THR A 160 -4.25 5.72 -8.83
N ILE A 161 -4.47 6.80 -8.08
CA ILE A 161 -4.40 6.74 -6.62
C ILE A 161 -5.45 5.75 -6.06
N PRO A 162 -6.77 5.88 -6.37
CA PRO A 162 -7.77 4.95 -5.86
C PRO A 162 -7.50 3.49 -6.25
N VAL A 163 -7.07 3.24 -7.48
CA VAL A 163 -6.81 1.87 -7.95
C VAL A 163 -5.61 1.27 -7.24
N VAL A 164 -4.48 1.98 -7.21
CA VAL A 164 -3.23 1.45 -6.63
C VAL A 164 -3.34 1.29 -5.13
N THR A 165 -3.97 2.23 -4.40
CA THR A 165 -4.18 2.10 -2.96
C THR A 165 -4.99 0.85 -2.63
N ASN A 166 -6.11 0.62 -3.32
CA ASN A 166 -6.94 -0.57 -3.08
C ASN A 166 -6.22 -1.88 -3.41
N VAL A 167 -5.48 -1.93 -4.52
CA VAL A 167 -4.66 -3.11 -4.88
C VAL A 167 -3.61 -3.37 -3.80
N CYS A 168 -2.92 -2.31 -3.35
CA CYS A 168 -1.88 -2.44 -2.33
C CYS A 168 -2.45 -2.80 -0.94
N ASP A 169 -3.65 -2.33 -0.59
CA ASP A 169 -4.32 -2.66 0.67
C ASP A 169 -4.66 -4.17 0.71
N ILE A 170 -5.29 -4.69 -0.35
CA ILE A 170 -5.64 -6.11 -0.45
C ILE A 170 -4.39 -6.98 -0.47
N ALA A 171 -3.46 -6.67 -1.37
CA ALA A 171 -2.24 -7.45 -1.51
C ALA A 171 -1.32 -7.30 -0.29
N GLY A 172 -1.33 -6.16 0.38
CA GLY A 172 -0.59 -5.94 1.62
C GLY A 172 -1.02 -6.88 2.74
N VAL A 173 -2.32 -7.13 2.87
CA VAL A 173 -2.86 -8.13 3.81
C VAL A 173 -2.40 -9.53 3.43
N LEU A 174 -2.50 -9.89 2.15
CA LEU A 174 -2.05 -11.20 1.66
C LEU A 174 -0.54 -11.41 1.87
N ILE A 175 0.27 -10.39 1.59
CA ILE A 175 1.72 -10.41 1.81
C ILE A 175 2.02 -10.60 3.30
N LEU A 176 1.34 -9.85 4.19
CA LEU A 176 1.54 -9.97 5.63
C LEU A 176 1.31 -11.41 6.09
N PHE A 177 0.17 -12.01 5.72
CA PHE A 177 -0.15 -13.37 6.14
C PHE A 177 0.72 -14.42 5.47
N ALA A 178 1.12 -14.23 4.21
CA ALA A 178 2.12 -15.09 3.60
C ALA A 178 3.42 -15.10 4.41
N VAL A 179 3.92 -13.92 4.82
CA VAL A 179 5.13 -13.83 5.64
C VAL A 179 4.91 -14.43 7.04
N VAL A 180 3.76 -14.17 7.66
CA VAL A 180 3.42 -14.78 8.97
C VAL A 180 3.47 -16.29 8.88
N SER A 181 2.90 -16.90 7.85
CA SER A 181 2.88 -18.38 7.67
C SER A 181 4.26 -19.01 7.53
N PHE A 182 5.30 -18.23 7.17
CA PHE A 182 6.68 -18.71 7.08
C PHE A 182 7.52 -18.42 8.34
N VAL A 183 7.16 -17.40 9.13
CA VAL A 183 7.98 -16.91 10.24
C VAL A 183 7.45 -17.34 11.61
N VAL A 184 6.15 -17.49 11.71
CA VAL A 184 5.42 -17.80 12.96
C VAL A 184 4.86 -19.20 12.94
#